data_66d3242802cc0ff36801f57bef08587d
#
_entry.id   66d3242802cc0ff36801f57bef08587d
#
_cell.length_a   1.000
_cell.length_b   1.000
_cell.length_c   1.000
_cell.angle_alpha   90.00
_cell.angle_beta   90.00
_cell.angle_gamma   90.00
#
_symmetry.space_group_name_H-M   'P 1'
#
loop_
_entity.id
_entity.type
_entity.pdbx_description
1 polymer ?
#
loop_
_entity_poly.entity_id
_entity_poly.type
_entity_poly.pdbx_seq_one_letter_code
_entity_poly.pdbx_strand_id
1 'polypeptide(L)'
;MNKTVVIKEFGGSDQLKIVDMPAGEPGDGQVRIAHKACGLNYIDVYQRTGLYPLSLPQALGMEAAGVIEAVGAGVTHVKVGDRVAYASMPPGSYCERRVMPAAQVCPLPDEISFEQGAAMMLQGMTVQYLFHRTTPLSKGDTVLFHAAAGGVGLIACQWAKSEGITLIGTAGSDEKCQLALDHGAMHCINYTTENFEEKVKELTGGAGVDVVMDSVGESTFEGSLNSLKPLGMMITFGNASGPVPPFNLAQLGAKGSLKITRPTLFTHIGKHEDCQEMARHLFSKVISGDVKIVIGQEFALDDVTAAHDALEARRTTGSTILTV
;
A
#
# COMPACT_ATOMS: atom_id res chain seq x y z
N MET A 1 16.85 25.66 1.21
CA MET A 1 17.39 24.29 1.12
C MET A 1 16.23 23.34 1.34
N ASN A 2 16.30 22.14 0.80
CA ASN A 2 15.20 21.17 0.85
C ASN A 2 15.81 19.77 0.92
N LYS A 3 15.83 19.16 2.10
CA LYS A 3 16.31 17.82 2.29
C LYS A 3 15.52 16.85 1.41
N THR A 4 16.21 16.03 0.63
CA THR A 4 15.60 15.05 -0.27
C THR A 4 16.40 13.77 -0.23
N VAL A 5 15.74 12.63 -0.10
CA VAL A 5 16.38 11.30 -0.16
C VAL A 5 16.45 10.85 -1.59
N VAL A 6 17.67 10.60 -2.08
CA VAL A 6 17.91 10.14 -3.47
C VAL A 6 18.74 8.86 -3.49
N ILE A 7 18.56 8.08 -4.56
CA ILE A 7 19.47 7.01 -4.93
C ILE A 7 20.17 7.36 -6.25
N LYS A 8 21.46 7.04 -6.35
CA LYS A 8 22.25 7.21 -7.58
C LYS A 8 22.54 5.88 -8.27
N GLU A 9 22.43 4.80 -7.54
CA GLU A 9 22.55 3.42 -8.01
C GLU A 9 21.57 2.52 -7.23
N PHE A 10 21.21 1.39 -7.80
CA PHE A 10 20.38 0.40 -7.13
C PHE A 10 21.20 -0.37 -6.09
N GLY A 11 20.56 -0.77 -4.98
CA GLY A 11 21.26 -1.53 -3.94
C GLY A 11 20.54 -1.61 -2.61
N GLY A 12 21.31 -1.80 -1.55
CA GLY A 12 20.85 -1.86 -0.17
C GLY A 12 20.38 -0.51 0.37
N SER A 13 19.96 -0.47 1.62
CA SER A 13 19.50 0.74 2.30
C SER A 13 20.60 1.81 2.43
N ASP A 14 21.85 1.39 2.34
CA ASP A 14 23.05 2.27 2.28
C ASP A 14 23.09 3.17 1.03
N GLN A 15 22.28 2.88 0.00
CA GLN A 15 22.17 3.72 -1.20
C GLN A 15 21.26 4.94 -0.99
N LEU A 16 20.47 5.00 0.08
CA LEU A 16 19.66 6.17 0.43
C LEU A 16 20.56 7.31 0.89
N LYS A 17 20.60 8.40 0.12
CA LYS A 17 21.44 9.57 0.42
C LYS A 17 20.57 10.80 0.58
N ILE A 18 20.76 11.50 1.69
CA ILE A 18 20.10 12.78 1.91
C ILE A 18 20.95 13.84 1.24
N VAL A 19 20.32 14.62 0.39
CA VAL A 19 20.94 15.74 -0.33
C VAL A 19 20.10 17.00 -0.18
N ASP A 20 20.74 18.14 -0.22
CA ASP A 20 20.06 19.44 -0.31
C ASP A 20 19.77 19.77 -1.78
N MET A 21 18.51 19.87 -2.15
CA MET A 21 18.07 20.22 -3.50
C MET A 21 17.05 21.37 -3.44
N PRO A 22 17.02 22.31 -4.41
CA PRO A 22 15.94 23.28 -4.48
C PRO A 22 14.62 22.55 -4.74
N ALA A 23 13.56 22.95 -4.04
CA ALA A 23 12.23 22.38 -4.25
C ALA A 23 11.64 22.74 -5.63
N GLY A 24 12.09 23.84 -6.22
CA GLY A 24 11.56 24.38 -7.46
C GLY A 24 10.28 25.20 -7.28
N GLU A 25 9.87 25.86 -8.36
CA GLU A 25 8.58 26.56 -8.43
C GLU A 25 7.59 25.76 -9.27
N PRO A 26 6.30 25.72 -8.89
CA PRO A 26 5.31 24.98 -9.64
C PRO A 26 5.02 25.64 -11.00
N GLY A 27 5.12 24.88 -12.08
CA GLY A 27 4.67 25.26 -13.41
C GLY A 27 3.15 25.07 -13.56
N ASP A 28 2.65 25.25 -14.79
CA ASP A 28 1.23 25.08 -15.11
C ASP A 28 0.72 23.69 -14.71
N GLY A 29 -0.42 23.65 -14.02
CA GLY A 29 -1.03 22.42 -13.52
C GLY A 29 -0.29 21.74 -12.35
N GLN A 30 0.72 22.39 -11.77
CA GLN A 30 1.50 21.85 -10.66
C GLN A 30 1.25 22.59 -9.34
N VAL A 31 1.60 21.95 -8.25
CA VAL A 31 1.62 22.53 -6.91
C VAL A 31 2.96 22.27 -6.24
N ARG A 32 3.35 23.12 -5.26
CA ARG A 32 4.41 22.82 -4.31
C ARG A 32 3.79 22.53 -2.95
N ILE A 33 4.17 21.41 -2.35
CA ILE A 33 3.69 20.93 -1.05
C ILE A 33 4.83 20.95 -0.06
N ALA A 34 4.62 21.55 1.12
CA ALA A 34 5.45 21.35 2.30
C ALA A 34 4.95 20.11 3.03
N HIS A 35 5.74 19.06 3.05
CA HIS A 35 5.39 17.82 3.71
C HIS A 35 5.41 17.97 5.23
N LYS A 36 4.56 17.21 5.91
CA LYS A 36 4.54 17.03 7.37
C LYS A 36 4.91 15.60 7.72
N ALA A 37 4.53 14.65 6.86
CA ALA A 37 4.90 13.26 6.96
C ALA A 37 4.94 12.61 5.58
N CYS A 38 5.80 11.61 5.41
CA CYS A 38 5.88 10.75 4.23
C CYS A 38 5.62 9.31 4.64
N GLY A 39 4.90 8.53 3.84
CA GLY A 39 4.70 7.12 4.09
C GLY A 39 5.80 6.27 3.47
N LEU A 40 6.19 5.20 4.18
CA LEU A 40 7.17 4.22 3.71
C LEU A 40 6.46 2.92 3.33
N ASN A 41 6.75 2.43 2.14
CA ASN A 41 6.09 1.28 1.55
C ASN A 41 7.09 0.29 0.94
N TYR A 42 6.70 -0.97 0.79
CA TYR A 42 7.55 -1.99 0.17
C TYR A 42 7.90 -1.67 -1.30
N ILE A 43 7.08 -0.90 -2.00
CA ILE A 43 7.39 -0.47 -3.37
C ILE A 43 8.65 0.42 -3.41
N ASP A 44 8.92 1.19 -2.36
CA ASP A 44 10.11 2.03 -2.24
C ASP A 44 11.37 1.16 -2.15
N VAL A 45 11.27 -0.01 -1.49
CA VAL A 45 12.33 -1.03 -1.47
C VAL A 45 12.53 -1.62 -2.86
N TYR A 46 11.44 -1.98 -3.58
CA TYR A 46 11.55 -2.52 -4.95
C TYR A 46 12.20 -1.52 -5.91
N GLN A 47 11.90 -0.24 -5.75
CA GLN A 47 12.50 0.84 -6.54
C GLN A 47 13.97 1.04 -6.19
N ARG A 48 14.30 1.05 -4.90
CA ARG A 48 15.68 1.19 -4.42
C ARG A 48 16.58 0.03 -4.88
N THR A 49 16.07 -1.20 -4.82
CA THR A 49 16.84 -2.41 -5.20
C THR A 49 16.91 -2.64 -6.71
N GLY A 50 16.10 -1.91 -7.51
CA GLY A 50 16.03 -2.07 -8.95
C GLY A 50 15.09 -3.18 -9.43
N LEU A 51 14.34 -3.84 -8.53
CA LEU A 51 13.27 -4.76 -8.92
C LEU A 51 12.20 -4.05 -9.76
N TYR A 52 11.90 -2.79 -9.42
CA TYR A 52 11.11 -1.86 -10.23
C TYR A 52 12.04 -0.73 -10.71
N PRO A 53 12.64 -0.89 -11.92
CA PRO A 53 13.71 0.00 -12.35
C PRO A 53 13.22 1.44 -12.53
N LEU A 54 14.07 2.39 -12.12
CA LEU A 54 13.88 3.82 -12.27
C LEU A 54 15.03 4.41 -13.10
N SER A 55 14.78 5.57 -13.71
CA SER A 55 15.87 6.37 -14.29
C SER A 55 16.64 7.06 -13.15
N LEU A 56 17.91 6.75 -13.01
CA LEU A 56 18.77 7.28 -11.94
C LEU A 56 19.56 8.52 -12.41
N PRO A 57 19.88 9.50 -11.52
CA PRO A 57 19.53 9.52 -10.10
C PRO A 57 18.03 9.85 -9.88
N GLN A 58 17.43 9.30 -8.79
CA GLN A 58 16.00 9.48 -8.52
C GLN A 58 15.74 9.70 -7.01
N ALA A 59 14.86 10.64 -6.70
CA ALA A 59 14.29 10.78 -5.35
C ALA A 59 13.27 9.67 -5.10
N LEU A 60 13.25 9.10 -3.90
CA LEU A 60 12.34 8.02 -3.52
C LEU A 60 11.10 8.51 -2.75
N GLY A 61 10.24 7.54 -2.45
CA GLY A 61 8.98 7.73 -1.73
C GLY A 61 7.80 7.97 -2.66
N MET A 62 6.65 7.40 -2.30
CA MET A 62 5.47 7.35 -3.16
C MET A 62 4.28 8.11 -2.60
N GLU A 63 4.24 8.38 -1.29
CA GLU A 63 3.13 9.05 -0.63
C GLU A 63 3.59 10.04 0.43
N ALA A 64 2.80 11.07 0.67
CA ALA A 64 3.00 12.05 1.73
C ALA A 64 1.70 12.82 2.01
N ALA A 65 1.72 13.55 3.13
CA ALA A 65 0.73 14.55 3.46
C ALA A 65 1.42 15.85 3.91
N GLY A 66 0.77 16.98 3.64
CA GLY A 66 1.33 18.28 3.96
C GLY A 66 0.40 19.43 3.58
N VAL A 67 0.98 20.61 3.40
CA VAL A 67 0.27 21.86 3.10
C VAL A 67 0.74 22.42 1.76
N ILE A 68 -0.18 22.89 0.94
CA ILE A 68 0.13 23.60 -0.31
C ILE A 68 0.84 24.92 0.00
N GLU A 69 2.06 25.09 -0.46
CA GLU A 69 2.82 26.36 -0.36
C GLU A 69 2.68 27.27 -1.58
N ALA A 70 2.54 26.66 -2.76
CA ALA A 70 2.39 27.39 -4.02
C ALA A 70 1.57 26.59 -5.03
N VAL A 71 0.88 27.28 -5.93
CA VAL A 71 0.09 26.71 -7.02
C VAL A 71 0.50 27.35 -8.34
N GLY A 72 0.65 26.52 -9.38
CA GLY A 72 0.88 26.97 -10.75
C GLY A 72 -0.42 27.37 -11.47
N ALA A 73 -0.29 27.93 -12.64
CA ALA A 73 -1.44 28.33 -13.44
C ALA A 73 -2.34 27.13 -13.78
N GLY A 74 -3.65 27.36 -13.89
CA GLY A 74 -4.64 26.33 -14.25
C GLY A 74 -5.06 25.38 -13.13
N VAL A 75 -4.47 25.45 -11.94
CA VAL A 75 -4.89 24.67 -10.76
C VAL A 75 -6.11 25.32 -10.11
N THR A 76 -7.21 24.59 -9.99
CA THR A 76 -8.49 25.13 -9.50
C THR A 76 -9.09 24.37 -8.33
N HIS A 77 -8.67 23.14 -8.05
CA HIS A 77 -9.26 22.26 -7.03
C HIS A 77 -8.55 22.32 -5.67
N VAL A 78 -7.37 22.96 -5.60
CA VAL A 78 -6.62 23.26 -4.37
C VAL A 78 -6.00 24.66 -4.44
N LYS A 79 -5.73 25.24 -3.27
CA LYS A 79 -5.10 26.56 -3.10
C LYS A 79 -4.03 26.55 -2.03
N VAL A 80 -3.23 27.60 -1.97
CA VAL A 80 -2.24 27.81 -0.90
C VAL A 80 -2.91 27.75 0.48
N GLY A 81 -2.30 27.01 1.38
CA GLY A 81 -2.78 26.75 2.73
C GLY A 81 -3.66 25.49 2.86
N ASP A 82 -4.11 24.88 1.78
CA ASP A 82 -4.91 23.66 1.85
C ASP A 82 -4.08 22.50 2.39
N ARG A 83 -4.70 21.72 3.26
CA ARG A 83 -4.21 20.40 3.72
C ARG A 83 -4.44 19.38 2.65
N VAL A 84 -3.41 18.59 2.34
CA VAL A 84 -3.47 17.63 1.25
C VAL A 84 -2.72 16.34 1.58
N ALA A 85 -3.11 15.26 0.92
CA ALA A 85 -2.37 14.00 0.90
C ALA A 85 -2.38 13.42 -0.51
N TYR A 86 -1.43 12.53 -0.82
CA TYR A 86 -1.33 11.92 -2.13
C TYR A 86 -0.58 10.57 -2.10
N ALA A 87 -0.85 9.74 -3.10
CA ALA A 87 0.04 8.68 -3.57
C ALA A 87 0.29 8.92 -5.06
N SER A 88 1.55 8.92 -5.52
CA SER A 88 1.87 9.35 -6.88
C SER A 88 3.08 8.67 -7.51
N MET A 89 3.08 8.65 -8.85
CA MET A 89 4.24 8.42 -9.70
C MET A 89 4.57 9.71 -10.47
N PRO A 90 5.85 9.99 -10.79
CA PRO A 90 7.05 9.29 -10.35
C PRO A 90 7.27 9.43 -8.84
N PRO A 91 8.16 8.60 -8.20
CA PRO A 91 8.50 8.74 -6.79
C PRO A 91 9.19 10.07 -6.49
N GLY A 92 9.29 10.44 -5.21
CA GLY A 92 9.95 11.68 -4.77
C GLY A 92 9.29 12.32 -3.55
N SER A 93 8.55 11.55 -2.73
CA SER A 93 7.92 12.09 -1.52
C SER A 93 8.87 12.21 -0.34
N TYR A 94 10.00 11.52 -0.32
CA TYR A 94 10.97 11.61 0.79
C TYR A 94 11.76 12.91 0.74
N CYS A 95 11.08 13.99 1.01
CA CYS A 95 11.65 15.35 1.03
C CYS A 95 10.80 16.30 1.86
N GLU A 96 11.38 17.44 2.23
CA GLU A 96 10.63 18.48 2.96
C GLU A 96 9.60 19.18 2.06
N ARG A 97 9.94 19.38 0.77
CA ARG A 97 9.08 20.08 -0.19
C ARG A 97 9.13 19.40 -1.55
N ARG A 98 7.99 19.33 -2.21
CA ARG A 98 7.89 18.69 -3.54
C ARG A 98 7.01 19.51 -4.47
N VAL A 99 7.48 19.68 -5.72
CA VAL A 99 6.65 20.12 -6.84
C VAL A 99 6.11 18.90 -7.56
N MET A 100 4.80 18.84 -7.82
CA MET A 100 4.16 17.71 -8.47
C MET A 100 2.88 18.12 -9.21
N PRO A 101 2.35 17.27 -10.12
CA PRO A 101 1.06 17.52 -10.76
C PRO A 101 -0.07 17.62 -9.74
N ALA A 102 -0.83 18.72 -9.79
CA ALA A 102 -1.96 18.96 -8.88
C ALA A 102 -3.06 17.90 -9.01
N ALA A 103 -3.23 17.31 -10.19
CA ALA A 103 -4.25 16.29 -10.47
C ALA A 103 -4.16 15.05 -9.56
N GLN A 104 -2.98 14.76 -9.01
CA GLN A 104 -2.74 13.62 -8.11
C GLN A 104 -2.92 13.96 -6.63
N VAL A 105 -3.20 15.22 -6.31
CA VAL A 105 -3.28 15.72 -4.93
C VAL A 105 -4.73 15.71 -4.47
N CYS A 106 -4.99 15.16 -3.28
CA CYS A 106 -6.31 15.05 -2.68
C CYS A 106 -6.41 15.98 -1.46
N PRO A 107 -7.42 16.86 -1.39
CA PRO A 107 -7.71 17.63 -0.17
C PRO A 107 -7.91 16.69 1.02
N LEU A 108 -7.15 16.92 2.10
CA LEU A 108 -7.19 16.12 3.32
C LEU A 108 -8.19 16.73 4.31
N PRO A 109 -9.25 15.98 4.72
CA PRO A 109 -10.20 16.46 5.72
C PRO A 109 -9.53 16.84 7.04
N ASP A 110 -10.13 17.80 7.77
CA ASP A 110 -9.56 18.29 9.03
C ASP A 110 -9.56 17.23 10.13
N GLU A 111 -10.48 16.27 10.07
CA GLU A 111 -10.57 15.13 11.00
C GLU A 111 -9.42 14.14 10.87
N ILE A 112 -8.65 14.18 9.78
CA ILE A 112 -7.54 13.27 9.50
C ILE A 112 -6.21 14.01 9.70
N SER A 113 -5.32 13.49 10.55
CA SER A 113 -4.01 14.10 10.75
C SER A 113 -3.10 13.93 9.52
N PHE A 114 -2.01 14.72 9.44
CA PHE A 114 -1.03 14.55 8.35
C PHE A 114 -0.34 13.19 8.41
N GLU A 115 -0.05 12.70 9.61
CA GLU A 115 0.56 11.39 9.84
C GLU A 115 -0.36 10.28 9.31
N GLN A 116 -1.66 10.35 9.63
CA GLN A 116 -2.66 9.42 9.08
C GLN A 116 -2.74 9.55 7.56
N GLY A 117 -2.78 10.78 7.04
CA GLY A 117 -2.79 11.04 5.59
C GLY A 117 -1.60 10.41 4.88
N ALA A 118 -0.39 10.58 5.42
CA ALA A 118 0.83 9.97 4.87
C ALA A 118 0.89 8.45 5.03
N ALA A 119 0.20 7.88 6.01
CA ALA A 119 0.22 6.46 6.32
C ALA A 119 -0.85 5.64 5.56
N MET A 120 -1.74 6.29 4.80
CA MET A 120 -2.92 5.60 4.26
C MET A 120 -3.16 5.76 2.77
N MET A 121 -2.61 6.79 2.10
CA MET A 121 -3.00 7.09 0.71
C MET A 121 -2.64 5.93 -0.23
N LEU A 122 -1.41 5.43 -0.19
CA LEU A 122 -1.02 4.30 -1.02
C LEU A 122 -1.70 3.02 -0.55
N GLN A 123 -1.66 2.76 0.75
CA GLN A 123 -2.13 1.51 1.33
C GLN A 123 -3.67 1.40 1.30
N GLY A 124 -4.37 2.45 1.71
CA GLY A 124 -5.83 2.47 1.77
C GLY A 124 -6.48 2.51 0.38
N MET A 125 -5.92 3.30 -0.56
CA MET A 125 -6.40 3.25 -1.95
C MET A 125 -6.07 1.91 -2.62
N THR A 126 -5.03 1.19 -2.16
CA THR A 126 -4.78 -0.18 -2.58
C THR A 126 -5.90 -1.10 -2.12
N VAL A 127 -6.33 -1.05 -0.87
CA VAL A 127 -7.48 -1.82 -0.40
C VAL A 127 -8.74 -1.45 -1.17
N GLN A 128 -8.96 -0.16 -1.41
CA GLN A 128 -10.12 0.33 -2.15
C GLN A 128 -10.21 -0.31 -3.55
N TYR A 129 -9.15 -0.28 -4.36
CA TYR A 129 -9.24 -0.88 -5.69
C TYR A 129 -9.27 -2.41 -5.66
N LEU A 130 -8.60 -3.05 -4.70
CA LEU A 130 -8.65 -4.49 -4.55
C LEU A 130 -10.08 -4.98 -4.28
N PHE A 131 -10.81 -4.29 -3.39
CA PHE A 131 -12.15 -4.70 -2.94
C PHE A 131 -13.26 -4.25 -3.89
N HIS A 132 -13.11 -3.11 -4.57
CA HIS A 132 -14.22 -2.48 -5.29
C HIS A 132 -14.02 -2.36 -6.80
N ARG A 133 -12.76 -2.41 -7.30
CA ARG A 133 -12.49 -2.16 -8.71
C ARG A 133 -11.87 -3.34 -9.46
N THR A 134 -11.01 -4.13 -8.80
CA THR A 134 -10.36 -5.30 -9.44
C THR A 134 -11.31 -6.49 -9.48
N THR A 135 -11.88 -6.82 -8.35
CA THR A 135 -12.92 -7.85 -8.20
C THR A 135 -13.86 -7.31 -7.12
N PRO A 136 -14.99 -6.68 -7.50
CA PRO A 136 -15.93 -6.15 -6.53
C PRO A 136 -16.39 -7.25 -5.57
N LEU A 137 -16.03 -7.10 -4.29
CA LEU A 137 -16.39 -8.03 -3.24
C LEU A 137 -17.82 -7.72 -2.74
N SER A 138 -18.48 -8.74 -2.24
CA SER A 138 -19.83 -8.67 -1.69
C SER A 138 -19.87 -9.24 -0.28
N LYS A 139 -20.84 -8.84 0.50
CA LYS A 139 -21.09 -9.43 1.81
C LYS A 139 -21.23 -10.96 1.70
N GLY A 140 -20.45 -11.67 2.51
CA GLY A 140 -20.36 -13.13 2.52
C GLY A 140 -19.24 -13.74 1.70
N ASP A 141 -18.56 -12.96 0.85
CA ASP A 141 -17.37 -13.45 0.17
C ASP A 141 -16.26 -13.75 1.17
N THR A 142 -15.45 -14.75 0.86
CA THR A 142 -14.29 -15.15 1.67
C THR A 142 -12.99 -14.82 0.95
N VAL A 143 -12.11 -14.11 1.64
CA VAL A 143 -10.83 -13.63 1.11
C VAL A 143 -9.68 -14.19 1.93
N LEU A 144 -8.66 -14.74 1.27
CA LEU A 144 -7.35 -14.98 1.88
C LEU A 144 -6.47 -13.74 1.62
N PHE A 145 -5.95 -13.13 2.68
CA PHE A 145 -5.11 -11.94 2.60
C PHE A 145 -3.74 -12.18 3.24
N HIS A 146 -2.68 -12.17 2.44
CA HIS A 146 -1.33 -12.35 2.95
C HIS A 146 -0.78 -11.09 3.60
N ALA A 147 0.10 -11.26 4.61
CA ALA A 147 0.69 -10.17 5.39
C ALA A 147 -0.37 -9.28 6.09
N ALA A 148 -1.36 -9.92 6.73
CA ALA A 148 -2.53 -9.27 7.33
C ALA A 148 -2.21 -8.27 8.46
N ALA A 149 -1.04 -8.37 9.11
CA ALA A 149 -0.59 -7.44 10.16
C ALA A 149 0.24 -6.26 9.63
N GLY A 150 0.47 -6.17 8.31
CA GLY A 150 1.11 -5.02 7.68
C GLY A 150 0.12 -3.86 7.45
N GLY A 151 0.62 -2.72 6.98
CA GLY A 151 -0.21 -1.54 6.80
C GLY A 151 -1.42 -1.76 5.89
N VAL A 152 -1.24 -2.33 4.69
CA VAL A 152 -2.36 -2.69 3.79
C VAL A 152 -3.26 -3.72 4.46
N GLY A 153 -2.67 -4.73 5.14
CA GLY A 153 -3.41 -5.82 5.77
C GLY A 153 -4.34 -5.36 6.89
N LEU A 154 -3.87 -4.49 7.80
CA LEU A 154 -4.72 -4.00 8.89
C LEU A 154 -5.86 -3.11 8.38
N ILE A 155 -5.65 -2.35 7.32
CA ILE A 155 -6.72 -1.60 6.65
C ILE A 155 -7.72 -2.59 6.02
N ALA A 156 -7.24 -3.62 5.31
CA ALA A 156 -8.07 -4.63 4.68
C ALA A 156 -8.91 -5.42 5.68
N CYS A 157 -8.35 -5.82 6.82
CA CYS A 157 -9.08 -6.52 7.90
C CYS A 157 -10.28 -5.71 8.40
N GLN A 158 -10.07 -4.42 8.71
CA GLN A 158 -11.11 -3.53 9.21
C GLN A 158 -12.17 -3.25 8.15
N TRP A 159 -11.73 -2.97 6.92
CA TRP A 159 -12.63 -2.69 5.81
C TRP A 159 -13.49 -3.90 5.48
N ALA A 160 -12.91 -5.10 5.38
CA ALA A 160 -13.64 -6.36 5.19
C ALA A 160 -14.70 -6.57 6.26
N LYS A 161 -14.35 -6.38 7.54
CA LYS A 161 -15.29 -6.47 8.65
C LYS A 161 -16.46 -5.50 8.50
N SER A 162 -16.20 -4.24 8.12
CA SER A 162 -17.24 -3.22 7.96
C SER A 162 -18.23 -3.54 6.82
N GLU A 163 -17.80 -4.33 5.84
CA GLU A 163 -18.61 -4.72 4.67
C GLU A 163 -19.15 -6.16 4.75
N GLY A 164 -18.87 -6.87 5.85
CA GLY A 164 -19.36 -8.23 6.07
C GLY A 164 -18.68 -9.28 5.18
N ILE A 165 -17.42 -9.01 4.79
CA ILE A 165 -16.52 -9.92 4.06
C ILE A 165 -15.77 -10.76 5.08
N THR A 166 -15.66 -12.06 4.85
CA THR A 166 -14.86 -12.95 5.69
C THR A 166 -13.40 -12.90 5.25
N LEU A 167 -12.54 -12.27 6.05
CA LEU A 167 -11.10 -12.20 5.77
C LEU A 167 -10.35 -13.21 6.61
N ILE A 168 -9.63 -14.12 5.94
CA ILE A 168 -8.64 -15.04 6.51
C ILE A 168 -7.27 -14.42 6.26
N GLY A 169 -6.57 -14.01 7.32
CA GLY A 169 -5.23 -13.42 7.22
C GLY A 169 -4.13 -14.45 7.30
N THR A 170 -2.93 -14.10 6.85
CA THR A 170 -1.70 -14.80 7.22
C THR A 170 -0.68 -13.83 7.81
N ALA A 171 0.08 -14.27 8.81
CA ALA A 171 1.14 -13.49 9.42
C ALA A 171 2.30 -14.39 9.90
N GLY A 172 3.43 -13.78 10.27
CA GLY A 172 4.66 -14.51 10.61
C GLY A 172 4.89 -14.74 12.09
N SER A 173 3.93 -14.44 12.97
CA SER A 173 3.97 -14.77 14.39
C SER A 173 2.56 -14.71 14.99
N ASP A 174 2.40 -15.30 16.17
CA ASP A 174 1.11 -15.32 16.88
C ASP A 174 0.69 -13.92 17.30
N GLU A 175 1.61 -13.04 17.70
CA GLU A 175 1.33 -11.65 18.06
C GLU A 175 0.82 -10.88 16.83
N LYS A 176 1.39 -11.11 15.64
CA LYS A 176 0.93 -10.51 14.39
C LYS A 176 -0.42 -11.07 13.96
N CYS A 177 -0.67 -12.35 14.19
CA CYS A 177 -2.00 -12.93 13.97
C CYS A 177 -3.04 -12.31 14.90
N GLN A 178 -2.72 -12.16 16.19
CA GLN A 178 -3.61 -11.51 17.14
C GLN A 178 -3.92 -10.07 16.74
N LEU A 179 -2.91 -9.32 16.31
CA LEU A 179 -3.09 -7.96 15.81
C LEU A 179 -4.09 -7.90 14.62
N ALA A 180 -3.99 -8.84 13.67
CA ALA A 180 -4.93 -8.92 12.54
C ALA A 180 -6.37 -9.26 13.01
N LEU A 181 -6.52 -10.18 13.97
CA LEU A 181 -7.81 -10.55 14.57
C LEU A 181 -8.45 -9.35 15.30
N ASP A 182 -7.67 -8.63 16.11
CA ASP A 182 -8.14 -7.43 16.83
C ASP A 182 -8.62 -6.33 15.88
N HIS A 183 -8.07 -6.32 14.65
CA HIS A 183 -8.46 -5.38 13.59
C HIS A 183 -9.51 -5.94 12.62
N GLY A 184 -10.10 -7.10 12.92
CA GLY A 184 -11.30 -7.54 12.21
C GLY A 184 -11.12 -8.70 11.23
N ALA A 185 -9.93 -9.27 11.11
CA ALA A 185 -9.78 -10.56 10.45
C ALA A 185 -10.65 -11.60 11.17
N MET A 186 -11.36 -12.44 10.43
CA MET A 186 -12.15 -13.52 11.02
C MET A 186 -11.25 -14.63 11.55
N HIS A 187 -10.18 -14.92 10.82
CA HIS A 187 -9.13 -15.88 11.17
C HIS A 187 -7.78 -15.31 10.76
N CYS A 188 -6.72 -15.74 11.44
CA CYS A 188 -5.35 -15.46 11.00
C CYS A 188 -4.47 -16.69 11.23
N ILE A 189 -3.67 -17.04 10.23
CA ILE A 189 -2.84 -18.23 10.19
C ILE A 189 -1.38 -17.82 10.37
N ASN A 190 -0.70 -18.39 11.36
CA ASN A 190 0.73 -18.22 11.52
C ASN A 190 1.46 -19.17 10.57
N TYR A 191 1.90 -18.65 9.41
CA TYR A 191 2.56 -19.46 8.39
C TYR A 191 3.95 -20.00 8.79
N THR A 192 4.47 -19.62 9.96
CA THR A 192 5.74 -20.19 10.48
C THR A 192 5.54 -21.52 11.21
N THR A 193 4.33 -21.76 11.69
CA THR A 193 3.95 -22.95 12.47
C THR A 193 2.87 -23.80 11.79
N GLU A 194 2.12 -23.23 10.84
CA GLU A 194 1.01 -23.89 10.16
C GLU A 194 1.14 -23.78 8.64
N ASN A 195 0.68 -24.82 7.93
CA ASN A 195 0.49 -24.77 6.48
C ASN A 195 -0.80 -23.99 6.18
N PHE A 196 -0.65 -22.80 5.59
CA PHE A 196 -1.81 -21.94 5.35
C PHE A 196 -2.81 -22.52 4.33
N GLU A 197 -2.35 -23.32 3.34
CA GLU A 197 -3.23 -23.97 2.37
C GLU A 197 -4.15 -25.01 3.06
N GLU A 198 -3.58 -25.87 3.90
CA GLU A 198 -4.34 -26.86 4.66
C GLU A 198 -5.32 -26.17 5.61
N LYS A 199 -4.86 -25.12 6.28
CA LYS A 199 -5.68 -24.38 7.23
C LYS A 199 -6.84 -23.62 6.55
N VAL A 200 -6.62 -23.03 5.38
CA VAL A 200 -7.68 -22.42 4.58
C VAL A 200 -8.73 -23.47 4.20
N LYS A 201 -8.33 -24.67 3.78
CA LYS A 201 -9.26 -25.78 3.48
C LYS A 201 -10.07 -26.18 4.71
N GLU A 202 -9.42 -26.31 5.86
CA GLU A 202 -10.12 -26.60 7.14
C GLU A 202 -11.18 -25.51 7.45
N LEU A 203 -10.78 -24.22 7.44
CA LEU A 203 -11.65 -23.09 7.77
C LEU A 203 -12.82 -22.91 6.81
N THR A 204 -12.66 -23.36 5.56
CA THR A 204 -13.70 -23.25 4.50
C THR A 204 -14.47 -24.55 4.25
N GLY A 205 -14.29 -25.58 5.10
CA GLY A 205 -14.94 -26.88 4.91
C GLY A 205 -14.53 -27.58 3.60
N GLY A 206 -13.34 -27.31 3.09
CA GLY A 206 -12.81 -27.84 1.85
C GLY A 206 -13.13 -27.04 0.58
N ALA A 207 -13.97 -26.02 0.67
CA ALA A 207 -14.43 -25.24 -0.49
C ALA A 207 -13.35 -24.32 -1.09
N GLY A 208 -12.45 -23.79 -0.26
CA GLY A 208 -11.51 -22.73 -0.62
C GLY A 208 -12.15 -21.32 -0.53
N VAL A 209 -11.35 -20.30 -0.86
CA VAL A 209 -11.77 -18.89 -0.81
C VAL A 209 -12.18 -18.35 -2.18
N ASP A 210 -13.00 -17.31 -2.20
CA ASP A 210 -13.42 -16.60 -3.43
C ASP A 210 -12.26 -15.88 -4.10
N VAL A 211 -11.46 -15.19 -3.27
CA VAL A 211 -10.36 -14.35 -3.73
C VAL A 211 -9.14 -14.55 -2.84
N VAL A 212 -7.96 -14.62 -3.45
CA VAL A 212 -6.67 -14.49 -2.75
C VAL A 212 -6.06 -13.16 -3.12
N MET A 213 -5.66 -12.38 -2.12
CA MET A 213 -4.92 -11.11 -2.26
C MET A 213 -3.50 -11.30 -1.73
N ASP A 214 -2.54 -11.36 -2.66
CA ASP A 214 -1.17 -11.75 -2.40
C ASP A 214 -0.18 -10.61 -2.68
N SER A 215 0.42 -10.08 -1.61
CA SER A 215 1.50 -9.10 -1.66
C SER A 215 2.89 -9.72 -1.47
N VAL A 216 2.98 -11.04 -1.25
CA VAL A 216 4.20 -11.75 -0.88
C VAL A 216 4.93 -12.27 -2.12
N GLY A 217 4.23 -12.95 -3.02
CA GLY A 217 4.77 -13.36 -4.32
C GLY A 217 5.36 -14.77 -4.32
N GLU A 218 6.66 -14.91 -4.60
CA GLU A 218 7.31 -16.20 -4.86
C GLU A 218 6.93 -17.31 -3.86
N SER A 219 7.07 -17.05 -2.58
CA SER A 219 6.90 -18.08 -1.53
C SER A 219 5.44 -18.46 -1.25
N THR A 220 4.46 -17.70 -1.72
CA THR A 220 3.03 -17.93 -1.45
C THR A 220 2.24 -18.32 -2.69
N PHE A 221 2.78 -18.10 -3.89
CA PHE A 221 2.06 -18.19 -5.15
C PHE A 221 1.32 -19.51 -5.36
N GLU A 222 2.00 -20.65 -5.19
CA GLU A 222 1.42 -21.96 -5.42
C GLU A 222 0.31 -22.28 -4.41
N GLY A 223 0.58 -22.07 -3.10
CA GLY A 223 -0.41 -22.26 -2.05
C GLY A 223 -1.60 -21.32 -2.17
N SER A 224 -1.36 -20.08 -2.67
CA SER A 224 -2.42 -19.12 -2.97
C SER A 224 -3.37 -19.65 -4.04
N LEU A 225 -2.86 -20.20 -5.13
CA LEU A 225 -3.69 -20.85 -6.16
C LEU A 225 -4.46 -22.05 -5.62
N ASN A 226 -3.81 -22.88 -4.78
CA ASN A 226 -4.42 -24.07 -4.19
C ASN A 226 -5.49 -23.76 -3.13
N SER A 227 -5.49 -22.54 -2.59
CA SER A 227 -6.47 -22.07 -1.60
C SER A 227 -7.77 -21.57 -2.22
N LEU A 228 -7.79 -21.34 -3.54
CA LEU A 228 -8.97 -20.85 -4.25
C LEU A 228 -10.03 -21.94 -4.49
N LYS A 229 -11.29 -21.56 -4.39
CA LYS A 229 -12.39 -22.36 -4.91
C LYS A 229 -12.40 -22.35 -6.46
N PRO A 230 -13.06 -23.31 -7.14
CA PRO A 230 -13.28 -23.23 -8.58
C PRO A 230 -13.82 -21.86 -9.01
N LEU A 231 -13.31 -21.33 -10.14
CA LEU A 231 -13.61 -20.00 -10.68
C LEU A 231 -13.11 -18.82 -9.84
N GLY A 232 -12.39 -19.08 -8.74
CA GLY A 232 -11.83 -18.06 -7.85
C GLY A 232 -10.78 -17.16 -8.53
N MET A 233 -10.45 -16.04 -7.88
CA MET A 233 -9.55 -15.02 -8.39
C MET A 233 -8.32 -14.89 -7.49
N MET A 234 -7.13 -15.01 -8.07
CA MET A 234 -5.88 -14.57 -7.43
C MET A 234 -5.52 -13.16 -7.89
N ILE A 235 -5.34 -12.27 -6.93
CA ILE A 235 -4.85 -10.90 -7.16
C ILE A 235 -3.45 -10.80 -6.55
N THR A 236 -2.42 -10.81 -7.39
CA THR A 236 -1.04 -10.59 -6.93
C THR A 236 -0.71 -9.12 -7.06
N PHE A 237 -0.32 -8.44 -5.96
CA PHE A 237 -0.09 -6.99 -5.95
C PHE A 237 1.24 -6.56 -5.28
N GLY A 238 2.07 -7.53 -4.88
CA GLY A 238 3.39 -7.29 -4.31
C GLY A 238 4.38 -8.42 -4.58
N ASN A 239 5.63 -8.27 -4.12
CA ASN A 239 6.73 -9.20 -4.30
C ASN A 239 7.63 -9.23 -3.05
N ALA A 240 7.06 -9.23 -1.83
CA ALA A 240 7.84 -9.14 -0.59
C ALA A 240 8.81 -10.32 -0.37
N SER A 241 8.57 -11.48 -0.98
CA SER A 241 9.49 -12.64 -0.98
C SER A 241 10.23 -12.85 -2.30
N GLY A 242 9.97 -12.01 -3.29
CA GLY A 242 10.47 -12.15 -4.65
C GLY A 242 9.34 -12.17 -5.68
N PRO A 243 9.66 -11.95 -6.96
CA PRO A 243 8.68 -11.99 -8.04
C PRO A 243 8.13 -13.41 -8.23
N VAL A 244 6.87 -13.50 -8.63
CA VAL A 244 6.26 -14.77 -9.03
C VAL A 244 7.07 -15.39 -10.18
N PRO A 245 7.52 -16.65 -10.06
CA PRO A 245 8.27 -17.30 -11.12
C PRO A 245 7.39 -17.55 -12.36
N PRO A 246 8.00 -17.74 -13.54
CA PRO A 246 7.25 -18.17 -14.72
C PRO A 246 6.45 -19.45 -14.44
N PHE A 247 5.16 -19.45 -14.77
CA PHE A 247 4.30 -20.61 -14.56
C PHE A 247 3.46 -20.94 -15.81
N ASN A 248 3.03 -22.20 -15.91
CA ASN A 248 2.19 -22.64 -17.02
C ASN A 248 0.73 -22.27 -16.78
N LEU A 249 0.14 -21.45 -17.64
CA LEU A 249 -1.26 -21.03 -17.58
C LEU A 249 -2.27 -22.19 -17.55
N ALA A 250 -1.91 -23.38 -18.09
CA ALA A 250 -2.76 -24.55 -18.02
C ALA A 250 -3.08 -24.99 -16.58
N GLN A 251 -2.24 -24.62 -15.61
CA GLN A 251 -2.51 -24.87 -14.19
C GLN A 251 -3.79 -24.18 -13.71
N LEU A 252 -4.12 -23.01 -14.23
CA LEU A 252 -5.34 -22.30 -13.85
C LEU A 252 -6.58 -23.13 -14.25
N GLY A 253 -6.57 -23.75 -15.43
CA GLY A 253 -7.62 -24.66 -15.85
C GLY A 253 -7.70 -25.89 -14.97
N ALA A 254 -6.55 -26.57 -14.74
CA ALA A 254 -6.47 -27.79 -13.93
C ALA A 254 -6.90 -27.59 -12.47
N LYS A 255 -6.65 -26.40 -11.89
CA LYS A 255 -7.00 -26.04 -10.51
C LYS A 255 -8.46 -25.51 -10.37
N GLY A 256 -9.29 -25.58 -11.41
CA GLY A 256 -10.70 -25.19 -11.35
C GLY A 256 -11.05 -23.93 -12.14
N SER A 257 -10.41 -23.70 -13.28
CA SER A 257 -10.65 -22.53 -14.15
C SER A 257 -10.45 -21.20 -13.41
N LEU A 258 -9.34 -21.12 -12.67
CA LEU A 258 -8.98 -19.95 -11.87
C LEU A 258 -8.68 -18.72 -12.74
N LYS A 259 -8.80 -17.55 -12.15
CA LYS A 259 -8.40 -16.27 -12.73
C LYS A 259 -7.19 -15.74 -11.97
N ILE A 260 -6.31 -15.01 -12.67
CA ILE A 260 -5.20 -14.30 -12.05
C ILE A 260 -5.08 -12.90 -12.65
N THR A 261 -4.79 -11.92 -11.83
CA THR A 261 -4.53 -10.55 -12.26
C THR A 261 -3.44 -9.90 -11.42
N ARG A 262 -2.77 -8.89 -12.01
CA ARG A 262 -1.77 -8.07 -11.32
C ARG A 262 -2.06 -6.59 -11.54
N PRO A 263 -2.93 -6.01 -10.73
CA PRO A 263 -3.26 -4.59 -10.82
C PRO A 263 -2.15 -3.71 -10.25
N THR A 264 -2.19 -2.42 -10.58
CA THR A 264 -1.40 -1.38 -9.94
C THR A 264 -2.27 -0.19 -9.59
N LEU A 265 -2.06 0.40 -8.40
CA LEU A 265 -2.78 1.59 -7.95
C LEU A 265 -2.74 2.72 -9.00
N PHE A 266 -1.57 2.95 -9.60
CA PHE A 266 -1.36 4.10 -10.50
C PHE A 266 -2.18 4.03 -11.79
N THR A 267 -2.61 2.85 -12.23
CA THR A 267 -3.60 2.71 -13.30
C THR A 267 -4.98 3.14 -12.85
N HIS A 268 -5.36 2.82 -11.62
CA HIS A 268 -6.68 3.15 -11.06
C HIS A 268 -6.83 4.64 -10.73
N ILE A 269 -5.75 5.31 -10.32
CA ILE A 269 -5.74 6.75 -10.00
C ILE A 269 -5.17 7.62 -11.12
N GLY A 270 -5.02 7.08 -12.32
CA GLY A 270 -4.45 7.80 -13.47
C GLY A 270 -5.28 8.99 -13.95
N LYS A 271 -6.59 8.97 -13.69
CA LYS A 271 -7.50 10.11 -13.93
C LYS A 271 -7.75 10.84 -12.62
N HIS A 272 -7.85 12.17 -12.70
CA HIS A 272 -8.11 13.01 -11.52
C HIS A 272 -9.39 12.59 -10.77
N GLU A 273 -10.48 12.40 -11.51
CA GLU A 273 -11.78 12.05 -10.96
C GLU A 273 -11.74 10.71 -10.18
N ASP A 274 -11.07 9.71 -10.76
CA ASP A 274 -10.89 8.39 -10.13
C ASP A 274 -10.04 8.50 -8.86
N CYS A 275 -8.96 9.29 -8.89
CA CYS A 275 -8.11 9.54 -7.73
C CYS A 275 -8.91 10.18 -6.59
N GLN A 276 -9.68 11.25 -6.90
CA GLN A 276 -10.51 11.93 -5.92
C GLN A 276 -11.63 11.05 -5.35
N GLU A 277 -12.27 10.22 -6.19
CA GLU A 277 -13.30 9.29 -5.75
C GLU A 277 -12.76 8.25 -4.79
N MET A 278 -11.64 7.61 -5.15
CA MET A 278 -10.99 6.60 -4.30
C MET A 278 -10.53 7.19 -2.96
N ALA A 279 -9.93 8.38 -3.00
CA ALA A 279 -9.50 9.07 -1.78
C ALA A 279 -10.70 9.43 -0.88
N ARG A 280 -11.79 9.97 -1.45
CA ARG A 280 -13.02 10.28 -0.68
C ARG A 280 -13.63 9.04 -0.04
N HIS A 281 -13.64 7.90 -0.74
CA HIS A 281 -14.14 6.64 -0.17
C HIS A 281 -13.26 6.20 1.00
N LEU A 282 -11.93 6.22 0.85
CA LEU A 282 -11.00 5.93 1.94
C LEU A 282 -11.21 6.87 3.14
N PHE A 283 -11.27 8.18 2.90
CA PHE A 283 -11.48 9.16 3.96
C PHE A 283 -12.80 8.94 4.70
N SER A 284 -13.88 8.59 3.99
CA SER A 284 -15.16 8.29 4.62
C SER A 284 -15.08 7.11 5.58
N LYS A 285 -14.33 6.05 5.24
CA LYS A 285 -14.10 4.89 6.11
C LYS A 285 -13.25 5.23 7.35
N VAL A 286 -12.31 6.15 7.20
CA VAL A 286 -11.48 6.61 8.33
C VAL A 286 -12.29 7.52 9.25
N ILE A 287 -13.05 8.46 8.72
CA ILE A 287 -13.86 9.41 9.50
C ILE A 287 -15.02 8.69 10.20
N SER A 288 -15.65 7.69 9.58
CA SER A 288 -16.70 6.88 10.23
C SER A 288 -16.16 6.00 11.37
N GLY A 289 -14.83 5.78 11.41
CA GLY A 289 -14.21 4.87 12.36
C GLY A 289 -14.26 3.39 11.94
N ASP A 290 -14.77 3.08 10.74
CA ASP A 290 -14.74 1.74 10.16
C ASP A 290 -13.31 1.26 9.94
N VAL A 291 -12.40 2.19 9.61
CA VAL A 291 -10.97 1.96 9.44
C VAL A 291 -10.18 2.93 10.32
N LYS A 292 -9.36 2.40 11.21
CA LYS A 292 -8.38 3.15 11.99
C LYS A 292 -6.99 2.95 11.38
N ILE A 293 -6.30 4.04 11.09
CA ILE A 293 -4.93 3.97 10.57
C ILE A 293 -3.98 3.68 11.71
N VAL A 294 -3.33 2.53 11.66
CA VAL A 294 -2.37 2.06 12.65
C VAL A 294 -0.97 2.45 12.21
N ILE A 295 -0.41 3.50 12.79
CA ILE A 295 0.98 3.89 12.60
C ILE A 295 1.79 3.13 13.66
N GLY A 296 2.48 2.07 13.21
CA GLY A 296 3.24 1.20 14.11
C GLY A 296 4.65 1.72 14.40
N GLN A 297 5.23 2.50 13.47
CA GLN A 297 6.57 3.05 13.60
C GLN A 297 6.66 4.44 12.97
N GLU A 298 7.43 5.31 13.64
CA GLU A 298 7.79 6.64 13.16
C GLU A 298 9.31 6.79 13.18
N PHE A 299 9.86 7.34 12.11
CA PHE A 299 11.27 7.69 11.99
C PHE A 299 11.39 9.12 11.51
N ALA A 300 12.46 9.80 11.86
CA ALA A 300 12.79 11.07 11.19
C ALA A 300 13.18 10.80 9.73
N LEU A 301 12.97 11.75 8.83
CA LEU A 301 13.42 11.64 7.43
C LEU A 301 14.93 11.33 7.36
N ASP A 302 15.71 11.87 8.30
CA ASP A 302 17.15 11.64 8.42
C ASP A 302 17.49 10.16 8.75
N ASP A 303 16.54 9.40 9.33
CA ASP A 303 16.69 8.00 9.72
C ASP A 303 16.08 7.02 8.68
N VAL A 304 15.87 7.47 7.45
CA VAL A 304 15.23 6.69 6.38
C VAL A 304 15.90 5.34 6.13
N THR A 305 17.21 5.24 6.29
CA THR A 305 17.97 3.97 6.16
C THR A 305 17.51 2.96 7.22
N ALA A 306 17.42 3.38 8.48
CA ALA A 306 16.94 2.52 9.57
C ALA A 306 15.47 2.10 9.38
N ALA A 307 14.65 2.99 8.84
CA ALA A 307 13.25 2.68 8.52
C ALA A 307 13.13 1.58 7.44
N HIS A 308 13.91 1.67 6.36
CA HIS A 308 13.99 0.62 5.33
C HIS A 308 14.50 -0.71 5.90
N ASP A 309 15.56 -0.69 6.71
CA ASP A 309 16.10 -1.89 7.36
C ASP A 309 15.08 -2.56 8.29
N ALA A 310 14.28 -1.78 9.02
CA ALA A 310 13.23 -2.31 9.88
C ALA A 310 12.12 -2.98 9.06
N LEU A 311 11.72 -2.40 7.92
CA LEU A 311 10.71 -2.94 7.02
C LEU A 311 11.19 -4.26 6.39
N GLU A 312 12.41 -4.29 5.84
CA GLU A 312 12.96 -5.49 5.18
C GLU A 312 13.22 -6.63 6.18
N ALA A 313 13.61 -6.30 7.41
CA ALA A 313 13.75 -7.27 8.50
C ALA A 313 12.41 -7.78 9.06
N ARG A 314 11.25 -7.34 8.51
CA ARG A 314 9.90 -7.73 8.95
C ARG A 314 9.62 -7.41 10.43
N ARG A 315 10.31 -6.39 11.00
CA ARG A 315 10.12 -5.93 12.39
C ARG A 315 8.96 -4.96 12.54
N THR A 316 8.37 -4.53 11.44
CA THR A 316 7.28 -3.55 11.41
C THR A 316 5.90 -4.20 11.50
N THR A 317 4.93 -3.45 12.01
CA THR A 317 3.48 -3.73 11.99
C THR A 317 2.74 -2.45 11.62
N GLY A 318 1.56 -2.56 11.01
CA GLY A 318 0.84 -1.37 10.54
C GLY A 318 1.65 -0.57 9.52
N SER A 319 1.39 0.72 9.46
CA SER A 319 2.08 1.66 8.57
C SER A 319 3.33 2.24 9.23
N THR A 320 4.33 2.56 8.41
CA THR A 320 5.55 3.28 8.81
C THR A 320 5.56 4.65 8.18
N ILE A 321 5.86 5.69 8.94
CA ILE A 321 6.00 7.06 8.44
C ILE A 321 7.39 7.62 8.71
N LEU A 322 7.76 8.60 7.88
CA LEU A 322 8.91 9.47 8.06
C LEU A 322 8.39 10.86 8.40
N THR A 323 8.77 11.40 9.56
CA THR A 323 8.46 12.78 9.95
C THR A 323 9.44 13.75 9.31
N VAL A 324 8.96 14.93 8.89
CA VAL A 324 9.70 15.89 8.07
C VAL A 324 9.88 17.21 8.81
#